data_463c37595b1a23890add2bbb0d9cb692
#
_entry.id   463c37595b1a23890add2bbb0d9cb692
#
_cell.length_a   1.000
_cell.length_b   1.000
_cell.length_c   1.000
_cell.angle_alpha   90.00
_cell.angle_beta   90.00
_cell.angle_gamma   90.00
#
_symmetry.space_group_name_H-M   'P 1'
#
loop_
_entity.id
_entity.type
_entity.pdbx_description
1 polymer ?
#
loop_
_entity_poly.entity_id
_entity_poly.type
_entity_poly.pdbx_seq_one_letter_code
_entity_poly.pdbx_strand_id
1 'polypeptide(L)'
;MPDLSFLLYALAAVAGCLALPVLAWYVVTALWGLAPLRGGVGRPTEKRLRFAVIVCARHEEAVIGQLLDSLKAQDYPQDSYQMFVIADNCTKDDTAGAARAHGATVYERHDEKKVGKGYALEWALARIREDYPDRFDAVCVFDADNLAAPDFLSRMNEALQNGADVAEGYRETINPGETWVSGCYALYWMFLMRFFYRARRNLGMSCMVCGTGFAFKMEVLGPEGWHTRTVTEDCEFSIQQITAGRTIAFVSEAVFYDEQPRDFATSLHQRFRWLVGAAQATYWCMKTVIRGIRAGHRGSVDMLGFVLAGPAAVLLLLQGCFFWRRRCCGPRRRSQFCAG
;
A
#
# COMPACT_ATOMS: atom_id res chain seq x y z
N MET A 1 5.60 8.11 46.92
CA MET A 1 5.12 7.68 45.59
C MET A 1 5.70 8.66 44.57
N PRO A 2 6.29 8.20 43.48
CA PRO A 2 6.72 9.14 42.44
C PRO A 2 5.52 9.95 41.97
N ASP A 3 5.70 11.26 41.87
CA ASP A 3 4.67 12.19 41.44
C ASP A 3 4.18 11.74 40.05
N LEU A 4 2.88 11.65 39.82
CA LEU A 4 2.25 11.29 38.55
C LEU A 4 2.88 12.06 37.39
N SER A 5 3.32 13.29 37.65
CA SER A 5 4.00 14.12 36.68
C SER A 5 5.37 13.54 36.27
N PHE A 6 6.14 13.00 37.19
CA PHE A 6 7.43 12.37 36.89
C PHE A 6 7.23 11.12 36.03
N LEU A 7 6.23 10.29 36.33
CA LEU A 7 5.91 9.11 35.55
C LEU A 7 5.53 9.48 34.09
N LEU A 8 4.71 10.53 33.94
CA LEU A 8 4.30 11.02 32.61
C LEU A 8 5.49 11.60 31.82
N TYR A 9 6.43 12.29 32.48
CA TYR A 9 7.65 12.76 31.81
C TYR A 9 8.56 11.61 31.39
N ALA A 10 8.71 10.60 32.24
CA ALA A 10 9.50 9.41 31.92
C ALA A 10 8.90 8.66 30.71
N LEU A 11 7.58 8.46 30.70
CA LEU A 11 6.89 7.85 29.57
C LEU A 11 7.03 8.68 28.28
N ALA A 12 6.91 9.99 28.38
CA ALA A 12 7.09 10.89 27.23
C ALA A 12 8.53 10.85 26.71
N ALA A 13 9.53 10.81 27.59
CA ALA A 13 10.94 10.69 27.20
C ALA A 13 11.21 9.36 26.49
N VAL A 14 10.70 8.25 27.02
CA VAL A 14 10.82 6.93 26.39
C VAL A 14 10.15 6.91 25.03
N ALA A 15 8.92 7.47 24.92
CA ALA A 15 8.22 7.59 23.65
C ALA A 15 9.01 8.39 22.61
N GLY A 16 9.60 9.53 23.02
CA GLY A 16 10.47 10.34 22.17
C GLY A 16 11.72 9.59 21.73
N CYS A 17 12.40 8.90 22.63
CA CYS A 17 13.58 8.09 22.33
C CYS A 17 13.28 6.96 21.32
N LEU A 18 12.07 6.41 21.34
CA LEU A 18 11.65 5.37 20.38
C LEU A 18 11.20 5.95 19.05
N ALA A 19 10.50 7.07 19.06
CA ALA A 19 9.89 7.66 17.86
C ALA A 19 10.88 8.48 17.02
N LEU A 20 11.80 9.23 17.66
CA LEU A 20 12.75 10.10 16.96
C LEU A 20 13.70 9.35 16.01
N PRO A 21 14.29 8.18 16.37
CA PRO A 21 15.10 7.42 15.44
C PRO A 21 14.32 6.94 14.20
N VAL A 22 13.07 6.52 14.39
CA VAL A 22 12.19 6.10 13.28
C VAL A 22 11.89 7.27 12.36
N LEU A 23 11.52 8.42 12.92
CA LEU A 23 11.28 9.63 12.15
C LEU A 23 12.54 10.11 11.41
N ALA A 24 13.68 10.14 12.09
CA ALA A 24 14.96 10.52 11.50
C ALA A 24 15.34 9.60 10.34
N TRP A 25 15.13 8.28 10.49
CA TRP A 25 15.32 7.32 9.42
C TRP A 25 14.50 7.64 8.17
N TYR A 26 13.20 7.92 8.33
CA TYR A 26 12.34 8.29 7.19
C TYR A 26 12.74 9.63 6.57
N VAL A 27 13.10 10.64 7.37
CA VAL A 27 13.57 11.93 6.86
C VAL A 27 14.86 11.76 6.08
N VAL A 28 15.84 11.05 6.63
CA VAL A 28 17.14 10.82 5.95
C VAL A 28 16.95 10.04 4.66
N THR A 29 16.16 8.96 4.69
CA THR A 29 15.90 8.18 3.47
C THR A 29 15.14 9.00 2.42
N ALA A 30 14.19 9.84 2.82
CA ALA A 30 13.41 10.69 1.92
C ALA A 30 14.28 11.67 1.11
N LEU A 31 15.41 12.13 1.64
CA LEU A 31 16.32 13.03 0.91
C LEU A 31 16.82 12.43 -0.41
N TRP A 32 16.92 11.10 -0.49
CA TRP A 32 17.27 10.40 -1.73
C TRP A 32 16.20 10.50 -2.84
N GLY A 33 14.99 10.91 -2.49
CA GLY A 33 13.96 11.27 -3.46
C GLY A 33 14.28 12.51 -4.28
N LEU A 34 15.20 13.38 -3.81
CA LEU A 34 15.70 14.56 -4.53
C LEU A 34 16.75 14.16 -5.59
N ALA A 35 17.44 13.05 -5.40
CA ALA A 35 18.42 12.57 -6.35
C ALA A 35 17.78 12.18 -7.70
N PRO A 36 18.51 12.25 -8.82
CA PRO A 36 18.08 11.67 -10.08
C PRO A 36 17.73 10.19 -9.90
N LEU A 37 16.75 9.71 -10.66
CA LEU A 37 16.35 8.31 -10.61
C LEU A 37 17.53 7.43 -11.02
N ARG A 38 17.91 6.48 -10.18
CA ARG A 38 18.99 5.56 -10.43
C ARG A 38 18.46 4.27 -11.03
N GLY A 39 19.11 3.79 -12.10
CA GLY A 39 18.76 2.55 -12.79
C GLY A 39 17.44 2.66 -13.56
N GLY A 40 17.35 2.02 -14.71
CA GLY A 40 16.09 1.72 -15.40
C GLY A 40 15.35 0.58 -14.70
N VAL A 41 14.17 0.24 -15.21
CA VAL A 41 13.38 -0.94 -14.78
C VAL A 41 14.13 -2.25 -15.02
N GLY A 42 15.28 -2.18 -15.65
CA GLY A 42 16.10 -3.28 -16.11
C GLY A 42 16.33 -3.24 -17.61
N ARG A 43 16.88 -4.29 -18.15
CA ARG A 43 17.06 -4.41 -19.59
C ARG A 43 15.73 -4.83 -20.23
N PRO A 44 15.36 -4.29 -21.41
CA PRO A 44 14.25 -4.83 -22.16
C PRO A 44 14.40 -6.35 -22.31
N THR A 45 13.31 -7.07 -22.11
CA THR A 45 13.30 -8.53 -22.21
C THR A 45 12.37 -8.98 -23.32
N GLU A 46 12.81 -9.92 -24.13
CA GLU A 46 12.00 -10.55 -25.16
C GLU A 46 10.97 -11.53 -24.55
N LYS A 47 11.32 -12.11 -23.40
CA LYS A 47 10.42 -13.03 -22.70
C LYS A 47 9.22 -12.28 -22.16
N ARG A 48 8.02 -12.80 -22.41
CA ARG A 48 6.75 -12.26 -21.90
C ARG A 48 6.20 -13.19 -20.83
N LEU A 49 5.93 -12.64 -19.64
CA LEU A 49 5.21 -13.35 -18.59
C LEU A 49 3.72 -13.37 -18.92
N ARG A 50 3.07 -14.47 -18.60
CA ARG A 50 1.62 -14.59 -18.72
C ARG A 50 0.98 -14.03 -17.45
N PHE A 51 0.23 -12.93 -17.57
CA PHE A 51 -0.39 -12.26 -16.43
C PHE A 51 -1.84 -12.69 -16.20
N ALA A 52 -2.18 -13.04 -14.95
CA ALA A 52 -3.55 -12.95 -14.46
C ALA A 52 -3.77 -11.52 -13.94
N VAL A 53 -4.52 -10.69 -14.65
CA VAL A 53 -4.87 -9.33 -14.21
C VAL A 53 -6.15 -9.43 -13.40
N ILE A 54 -6.08 -9.19 -12.10
CA ILE A 54 -7.19 -9.33 -11.15
C ILE A 54 -7.72 -7.96 -10.77
N VAL A 55 -9.01 -7.77 -10.92
CA VAL A 55 -9.73 -6.57 -10.52
C VAL A 55 -10.75 -6.95 -9.44
N CYS A 56 -10.58 -6.45 -8.23
CA CYS A 56 -11.58 -6.62 -7.17
C CYS A 56 -12.58 -5.46 -7.25
N ALA A 57 -13.84 -5.79 -7.48
CA ALA A 57 -14.91 -4.82 -7.68
C ALA A 57 -16.07 -5.06 -6.71
N ARG A 58 -16.60 -3.98 -6.14
CA ARG A 58 -17.77 -4.02 -5.26
C ARG A 58 -18.64 -2.80 -5.48
N HIS A 59 -19.73 -2.97 -6.24
CA HIS A 59 -20.62 -1.89 -6.67
C HIS A 59 -19.92 -0.84 -7.56
N GLU A 60 -19.24 -1.33 -8.60
CA GLU A 60 -18.39 -0.51 -9.49
C GLU A 60 -18.88 -0.55 -10.95
N GLU A 61 -20.18 -0.82 -11.19
CA GLU A 61 -20.79 -0.90 -12.51
C GLU A 61 -20.47 0.33 -13.39
N ALA A 62 -20.48 1.52 -12.78
CA ALA A 62 -20.31 2.78 -13.48
C ALA A 62 -18.87 3.03 -13.99
N VAL A 63 -17.85 2.43 -13.38
CA VAL A 63 -16.45 2.78 -13.62
C VAL A 63 -15.61 1.62 -14.17
N ILE A 64 -15.98 0.37 -13.87
CA ILE A 64 -15.17 -0.82 -14.20
C ILE A 64 -14.87 -0.96 -15.70
N GLY A 65 -15.78 -0.52 -16.57
CA GLY A 65 -15.59 -0.57 -18.01
C GLY A 65 -14.38 0.24 -18.49
N GLN A 66 -14.13 1.39 -17.88
CA GLN A 66 -13.01 2.26 -18.25
C GLN A 66 -11.65 1.59 -17.96
N LEU A 67 -11.51 0.96 -16.80
CA LEU A 67 -10.32 0.18 -16.47
C LEU A 67 -10.12 -0.95 -17.47
N LEU A 68 -11.16 -1.76 -17.71
CA LEU A 68 -11.07 -2.92 -18.62
C LEU A 68 -10.70 -2.52 -20.03
N ASP A 69 -11.21 -1.39 -20.54
CA ASP A 69 -10.83 -0.85 -21.83
C ASP A 69 -9.38 -0.36 -21.86
N SER A 70 -8.88 0.27 -20.79
CA SER A 70 -7.47 0.63 -20.68
C SER A 70 -6.55 -0.59 -20.61
N LEU A 71 -7.01 -1.69 -20.01
CA LEU A 71 -6.30 -2.96 -19.98
C LEU A 71 -6.30 -3.67 -21.32
N LYS A 72 -7.36 -3.57 -22.13
CA LYS A 72 -7.36 -4.06 -23.51
C LYS A 72 -6.41 -3.29 -24.43
N ALA A 73 -6.18 -2.02 -24.12
CA ALA A 73 -5.30 -1.13 -24.88
C ALA A 73 -3.81 -1.26 -24.49
N GLN A 74 -3.44 -2.27 -23.70
CA GLN A 74 -2.06 -2.48 -23.30
C GLN A 74 -1.16 -2.82 -24.50
N ASP A 75 0.02 -2.20 -24.53
CA ASP A 75 1.14 -2.58 -25.42
C ASP A 75 1.81 -3.86 -24.89
N TYR A 76 1.03 -4.93 -24.87
CA TYR A 76 1.40 -6.24 -24.43
C TYR A 76 0.63 -7.32 -25.20
N PRO A 77 1.25 -8.47 -25.57
CA PRO A 77 0.56 -9.48 -26.36
C PRO A 77 -0.75 -9.93 -25.70
N GLN A 78 -1.86 -9.88 -26.42
CA GLN A 78 -3.21 -10.17 -25.90
C GLN A 78 -3.38 -11.61 -25.41
N ASP A 79 -2.60 -12.54 -25.93
CA ASP A 79 -2.56 -13.96 -25.51
C ASP A 79 -1.73 -14.18 -24.23
N SER A 80 -0.99 -13.17 -23.83
CA SER A 80 -0.08 -13.21 -22.68
C SER A 80 -0.69 -12.61 -21.40
N TYR A 81 -1.94 -12.20 -21.41
CA TYR A 81 -2.66 -11.83 -20.19
C TYR A 81 -4.15 -12.13 -20.29
N GLN A 82 -4.79 -12.26 -19.16
CA GLN A 82 -6.24 -12.46 -19.05
C GLN A 82 -6.78 -11.61 -17.89
N MET A 83 -7.89 -10.92 -18.14
CA MET A 83 -8.56 -10.09 -17.15
C MET A 83 -9.58 -10.90 -16.36
N PHE A 84 -9.46 -10.88 -15.03
CA PHE A 84 -10.38 -11.49 -14.08
C PHE A 84 -11.01 -10.41 -13.22
N VAL A 85 -12.32 -10.33 -13.22
CA VAL A 85 -13.07 -9.44 -12.33
C VAL A 85 -13.73 -10.26 -11.23
N ILE A 86 -13.48 -9.87 -10.00
CA ILE A 86 -14.10 -10.47 -8.83
C ILE A 86 -15.22 -9.52 -8.38
N ALA A 87 -16.46 -9.85 -8.76
CA ALA A 87 -17.64 -9.15 -8.30
C ALA A 87 -17.96 -9.60 -6.87
N ASP A 88 -17.39 -8.88 -5.86
CA ASP A 88 -17.47 -9.28 -4.46
C ASP A 88 -18.67 -8.65 -3.77
N ASN A 89 -19.68 -9.48 -3.44
CA ASN A 89 -20.90 -9.04 -2.79
C ASN A 89 -21.65 -7.92 -3.54
N CYS A 90 -21.65 -7.94 -4.87
CA CYS A 90 -22.37 -7.00 -5.72
C CYS A 90 -23.85 -7.35 -5.73
N THR A 91 -24.62 -6.80 -4.79
CA THR A 91 -26.04 -7.08 -4.60
C THR A 91 -26.95 -5.92 -5.03
N LYS A 92 -26.38 -4.76 -5.40
CA LYS A 92 -27.10 -3.51 -5.65
C LYS A 92 -26.96 -2.98 -7.07
N ASP A 93 -26.07 -3.57 -7.88
CA ASP A 93 -25.76 -3.14 -9.25
C ASP A 93 -25.34 -4.34 -10.09
N ASP A 94 -25.16 -4.14 -11.39
CA ASP A 94 -24.70 -5.17 -12.34
C ASP A 94 -23.22 -5.01 -12.71
N THR A 95 -22.36 -4.85 -11.69
CA THR A 95 -20.90 -4.85 -11.88
C THR A 95 -20.43 -6.06 -12.68
N ALA A 96 -21.01 -7.24 -12.42
CA ALA A 96 -20.64 -8.48 -13.12
C ALA A 96 -21.00 -8.45 -14.60
N GLY A 97 -22.21 -7.98 -14.96
CA GLY A 97 -22.64 -7.84 -16.35
C GLY A 97 -21.81 -6.81 -17.09
N ALA A 98 -21.56 -5.64 -16.50
CA ALA A 98 -20.69 -4.60 -17.05
C ALA A 98 -19.29 -5.16 -17.35
N ALA A 99 -18.68 -5.89 -16.41
CA ALA A 99 -17.36 -6.49 -16.62
C ALA A 99 -17.36 -7.54 -17.77
N ARG A 100 -18.39 -8.37 -17.88
CA ARG A 100 -18.52 -9.34 -18.97
C ARG A 100 -18.66 -8.65 -20.32
N ALA A 101 -19.44 -7.57 -20.39
CA ALA A 101 -19.61 -6.78 -21.62
C ALA A 101 -18.26 -6.20 -22.12
N HIS A 102 -17.34 -5.91 -21.21
CA HIS A 102 -15.98 -5.50 -21.52
C HIS A 102 -14.97 -6.66 -21.62
N GLY A 103 -15.45 -7.92 -21.79
CA GLY A 103 -14.62 -9.09 -22.14
C GLY A 103 -13.78 -9.65 -21.00
N ALA A 104 -14.08 -9.34 -19.76
CA ALA A 104 -13.42 -9.95 -18.61
C ALA A 104 -14.01 -11.33 -18.27
N THR A 105 -13.19 -12.21 -17.75
CA THR A 105 -13.65 -13.41 -17.05
C THR A 105 -14.13 -12.99 -15.66
N VAL A 106 -15.40 -13.23 -15.35
CA VAL A 106 -16.00 -12.74 -14.10
C VAL A 106 -16.27 -13.88 -13.15
N TYR A 107 -15.78 -13.71 -11.94
CA TYR A 107 -16.13 -14.53 -10.78
C TYR A 107 -17.02 -13.73 -9.82
N GLU A 108 -18.18 -14.27 -9.51
CA GLU A 108 -19.08 -13.69 -8.53
C GLU A 108 -18.85 -14.37 -7.17
N ARG A 109 -18.52 -13.58 -6.16
CA ARG A 109 -18.28 -14.04 -4.81
C ARG A 109 -19.31 -13.44 -3.87
N HIS A 110 -19.97 -14.31 -3.11
CA HIS A 110 -20.94 -13.92 -2.09
C HIS A 110 -20.51 -14.50 -0.74
N ASP A 111 -19.94 -13.67 0.12
CA ASP A 111 -19.50 -14.08 1.46
C ASP A 111 -19.60 -12.89 2.42
N GLU A 112 -20.64 -12.90 3.25
CA GLU A 112 -20.89 -11.85 4.24
C GLU A 112 -19.99 -11.94 5.47
N LYS A 113 -19.30 -13.06 5.68
CA LYS A 113 -18.43 -13.28 6.84
C LYS A 113 -17.00 -12.84 6.58
N LYS A 114 -16.50 -13.09 5.36
CA LYS A 114 -15.16 -12.74 4.94
C LYS A 114 -15.21 -11.57 3.96
N VAL A 115 -15.52 -10.39 4.48
CA VAL A 115 -15.65 -9.15 3.69
C VAL A 115 -14.32 -8.43 3.62
N GLY A 116 -13.90 -8.01 2.41
CA GLY A 116 -12.70 -7.20 2.18
C GLY A 116 -11.85 -7.73 1.04
N LYS A 117 -11.04 -6.83 0.48
CA LYS A 117 -10.21 -7.10 -0.70
C LYS A 117 -9.23 -8.26 -0.49
N GLY A 118 -8.61 -8.35 0.69
CA GLY A 118 -7.70 -9.46 1.02
C GLY A 118 -8.36 -10.82 0.90
N TYR A 119 -9.60 -10.96 1.39
CA TYR A 119 -10.36 -12.21 1.26
C TYR A 119 -10.84 -12.47 -0.17
N ALA A 120 -11.19 -11.42 -0.91
CA ALA A 120 -11.56 -11.55 -2.33
C ALA A 120 -10.36 -12.02 -3.15
N LEU A 121 -9.15 -11.49 -2.89
CA LEU A 121 -7.90 -11.92 -3.54
C LEU A 121 -7.53 -13.36 -3.16
N GLU A 122 -7.64 -13.74 -1.86
CA GLU A 122 -7.39 -15.12 -1.40
C GLU A 122 -8.28 -16.11 -2.18
N TRP A 123 -9.56 -15.84 -2.23
CA TRP A 123 -10.52 -16.67 -2.93
C TRP A 123 -10.30 -16.72 -4.44
N ALA A 124 -10.06 -15.56 -5.06
CA ALA A 124 -9.84 -15.44 -6.51
C ALA A 124 -8.60 -16.20 -6.96
N LEU A 125 -7.49 -16.02 -6.24
CA LEU A 125 -6.21 -16.67 -6.58
C LEU A 125 -6.30 -18.20 -6.42
N ALA A 126 -7.06 -18.68 -5.44
CA ALA A 126 -7.33 -20.12 -5.30
C ALA A 126 -8.13 -20.65 -6.51
N ARG A 127 -9.21 -19.95 -6.92
CA ARG A 127 -10.02 -20.31 -8.09
C ARG A 127 -9.23 -20.27 -9.38
N ILE A 128 -8.44 -19.21 -9.61
CA ILE A 128 -7.62 -19.07 -10.82
C ILE A 128 -6.59 -20.21 -10.92
N ARG A 129 -5.99 -20.64 -9.81
CA ARG A 129 -5.07 -21.79 -9.78
C ARG A 129 -5.77 -23.09 -10.09
N GLU A 130 -7.01 -23.26 -9.62
CA GLU A 130 -7.83 -24.45 -9.87
C GLU A 130 -8.31 -24.52 -11.33
N ASP A 131 -8.86 -23.41 -11.86
CA ASP A 131 -9.46 -23.36 -13.19
C ASP A 131 -8.40 -23.25 -14.32
N TYR A 132 -7.21 -22.70 -14.01
CA TYR A 132 -6.13 -22.45 -14.96
C TYR A 132 -4.77 -22.91 -14.41
N PRO A 133 -4.56 -24.22 -14.17
CA PRO A 133 -3.31 -24.71 -13.62
C PRO A 133 -2.12 -24.34 -14.53
N ASP A 134 -1.05 -23.78 -13.93
CA ASP A 134 0.21 -23.40 -14.58
C ASP A 134 0.09 -22.45 -15.81
N ARG A 135 -1.07 -21.81 -15.96
CA ARG A 135 -1.30 -20.90 -17.08
C ARG A 135 -0.61 -19.55 -16.91
N PHE A 136 -0.51 -19.03 -15.69
CA PHE A 136 -0.03 -17.70 -15.41
C PHE A 136 1.30 -17.72 -14.65
N ASP A 137 2.24 -16.88 -15.08
CA ASP A 137 3.57 -16.72 -14.47
C ASP A 137 3.55 -15.61 -13.40
N ALA A 138 2.65 -14.64 -13.56
CA ALA A 138 2.54 -13.47 -12.68
C ALA A 138 1.08 -13.03 -12.51
N VAL A 139 0.85 -12.29 -11.44
CA VAL A 139 -0.44 -11.65 -11.12
C VAL A 139 -0.23 -10.13 -11.18
N CYS A 140 -1.22 -9.41 -11.71
CA CYS A 140 -1.33 -7.97 -11.63
C CYS A 140 -2.66 -7.60 -10.96
N VAL A 141 -2.67 -6.65 -10.03
CA VAL A 141 -3.87 -6.30 -9.25
C VAL A 141 -4.23 -4.84 -9.44
N PHE A 142 -5.51 -4.59 -9.73
CA PHE A 142 -6.08 -3.25 -9.85
C PHE A 142 -7.35 -3.10 -9.01
N ASP A 143 -7.65 -1.86 -8.60
CA ASP A 143 -8.98 -1.43 -8.16
C ASP A 143 -9.82 -1.07 -9.38
N ALA A 144 -11.14 -1.18 -9.28
CA ALA A 144 -12.06 -1.05 -10.41
C ALA A 144 -12.16 0.38 -10.98
N ASP A 145 -11.80 1.38 -10.19
CA ASP A 145 -11.81 2.81 -10.50
C ASP A 145 -10.48 3.35 -11.07
N ASN A 146 -9.54 2.46 -11.38
CA ASN A 146 -8.24 2.83 -11.94
C ASN A 146 -8.26 2.87 -13.47
N LEU A 147 -7.17 3.46 -14.04
CA LEU A 147 -6.80 3.35 -15.45
C LEU A 147 -5.32 2.96 -15.53
N ALA A 148 -4.97 2.07 -16.45
CA ALA A 148 -3.58 1.68 -16.70
C ALA A 148 -3.01 2.42 -17.92
N ALA A 149 -1.78 2.96 -17.81
CA ALA A 149 -1.08 3.48 -18.97
C ALA A 149 -0.80 2.35 -19.99
N PRO A 150 -0.73 2.64 -21.29
CA PRO A 150 -0.63 1.60 -22.33
C PRO A 150 0.57 0.65 -22.19
N ASP A 151 1.67 1.10 -21.61
CA ASP A 151 2.89 0.30 -21.43
C ASP A 151 3.01 -0.33 -20.03
N PHE A 152 1.97 -0.25 -19.19
CA PHE A 152 2.02 -0.68 -17.79
C PHE A 152 2.45 -2.15 -17.64
N LEU A 153 1.82 -3.09 -18.34
CA LEU A 153 2.15 -4.51 -18.25
C LEU A 153 3.56 -4.80 -18.79
N SER A 154 4.00 -4.10 -19.85
CA SER A 154 5.35 -4.21 -20.37
C SER A 154 6.41 -3.81 -19.34
N ARG A 155 6.18 -2.70 -18.62
CA ARG A 155 7.08 -2.24 -17.56
C ARG A 155 7.10 -3.17 -16.35
N MET A 156 5.94 -3.69 -15.96
CA MET A 156 5.86 -4.71 -14.89
C MET A 156 6.59 -5.99 -15.28
N ASN A 157 6.43 -6.46 -16.52
CA ASN A 157 7.16 -7.60 -17.05
C ASN A 157 8.68 -7.39 -16.96
N GLU A 158 9.18 -6.24 -17.39
CA GLU A 158 10.60 -5.91 -17.32
C GLU A 158 11.11 -5.98 -15.88
N ALA A 159 10.40 -5.39 -14.93
CA ALA A 159 10.80 -5.39 -13.52
C ALA A 159 10.88 -6.81 -12.94
N LEU A 160 9.84 -7.63 -13.15
CA LEU A 160 9.78 -9.00 -12.66
C LEU A 160 10.84 -9.89 -13.30
N GLN A 161 11.13 -9.72 -14.59
CA GLN A 161 12.17 -10.47 -15.29
C GLN A 161 13.59 -10.04 -14.85
N ASN A 162 13.78 -8.79 -14.44
CA ASN A 162 15.07 -8.29 -13.96
C ASN A 162 15.30 -8.52 -12.45
N GLY A 163 14.56 -9.43 -11.83
CA GLY A 163 14.85 -9.95 -10.50
C GLY A 163 13.95 -9.43 -9.38
N ALA A 164 12.94 -8.59 -9.67
CA ALA A 164 11.93 -8.27 -8.68
C ALA A 164 11.01 -9.48 -8.46
N ASP A 165 10.63 -9.72 -7.21
CA ASP A 165 9.60 -10.72 -6.87
C ASP A 165 8.21 -10.10 -6.94
N VAL A 166 8.14 -8.84 -6.51
CA VAL A 166 6.95 -7.98 -6.50
C VAL A 166 7.34 -6.62 -7.09
N ALA A 167 6.42 -5.98 -7.81
CA ALA A 167 6.62 -4.68 -8.42
C ALA A 167 5.41 -3.78 -8.15
N GLU A 168 5.66 -2.53 -7.73
CA GLU A 168 4.66 -1.49 -7.51
C GLU A 168 4.81 -0.41 -8.57
N GLY A 169 3.70 0.00 -9.18
CA GLY A 169 3.64 1.06 -10.19
C GLY A 169 3.66 2.47 -9.60
N TYR A 170 3.71 3.45 -10.50
CA TYR A 170 3.58 4.86 -10.15
C TYR A 170 2.10 5.26 -10.16
N ARG A 171 1.59 5.66 -9.00
CA ARG A 171 0.22 6.15 -8.86
C ARG A 171 0.15 7.62 -9.22
N GLU A 172 -0.68 7.94 -10.19
CA GLU A 172 -1.06 9.30 -10.57
C GLU A 172 -2.54 9.54 -10.20
N THR A 173 -2.93 10.79 -9.98
CA THR A 173 -4.31 11.15 -9.63
C THR A 173 -5.09 11.57 -10.87
N ILE A 174 -6.28 10.99 -11.11
CA ILE A 174 -7.15 11.34 -12.26
C ILE A 174 -7.76 12.74 -12.09
N ASN A 175 -8.21 13.06 -10.86
CA ASN A 175 -9.04 14.23 -10.57
C ASN A 175 -8.39 15.26 -9.62
N PRO A 176 -7.14 15.70 -9.83
CA PRO A 176 -6.40 16.54 -8.87
C PRO A 176 -7.00 17.93 -8.69
N GLY A 177 -7.73 18.44 -9.68
CA GLY A 177 -8.31 19.80 -9.69
C GLY A 177 -9.80 19.87 -9.39
N GLU A 178 -10.48 18.75 -9.11
CA GLU A 178 -11.94 18.76 -8.93
C GLU A 178 -12.37 19.39 -7.58
N THR A 179 -11.66 19.06 -6.51
CA THR A 179 -11.93 19.61 -5.18
C THR A 179 -10.63 19.83 -4.41
N TRP A 180 -10.68 20.61 -3.34
CA TRP A 180 -9.52 20.77 -2.45
C TRP A 180 -9.12 19.43 -1.79
N VAL A 181 -10.07 18.50 -1.57
CA VAL A 181 -9.80 17.19 -1.01
C VAL A 181 -8.99 16.34 -1.99
N SER A 182 -9.44 16.22 -3.23
CA SER A 182 -8.71 15.48 -4.27
C SER A 182 -7.35 16.10 -4.59
N GLY A 183 -7.25 17.43 -4.54
CA GLY A 183 -5.98 18.15 -4.65
C GLY A 183 -5.00 17.82 -3.52
N CYS A 184 -5.47 17.74 -2.27
CA CYS A 184 -4.65 17.29 -1.14
C CYS A 184 -4.16 15.84 -1.30
N TYR A 185 -5.00 14.94 -1.84
CA TYR A 185 -4.61 13.56 -2.15
C TYR A 185 -3.57 13.51 -3.27
N ALA A 186 -3.74 14.30 -4.33
CA ALA A 186 -2.75 14.37 -5.41
C ALA A 186 -1.37 14.78 -4.88
N LEU A 187 -1.31 15.82 -4.04
CA LEU A 187 -0.09 16.22 -3.36
C LEU A 187 0.46 15.11 -2.47
N TYR A 188 -0.38 14.45 -1.67
CA TYR A 188 0.02 13.35 -0.79
C TYR A 188 0.67 12.21 -1.60
N TRP A 189 0.03 11.75 -2.70
CA TRP A 189 0.57 10.69 -3.53
C TRP A 189 1.85 11.12 -4.25
N MET A 190 1.89 12.35 -4.78
CA MET A 190 3.10 12.90 -5.41
C MET A 190 4.30 12.91 -4.42
N PHE A 191 4.08 13.36 -3.17
CA PHE A 191 5.11 13.34 -2.14
C PHE A 191 5.51 11.91 -1.78
N LEU A 192 4.56 11.00 -1.64
CA LEU A 192 4.82 9.62 -1.30
C LEU A 192 5.62 8.91 -2.41
N MET A 193 5.20 9.05 -3.68
CA MET A 193 5.92 8.50 -4.85
C MET A 193 7.34 9.06 -4.95
N ARG A 194 7.53 10.34 -4.63
CA ARG A 194 8.83 11.00 -4.69
C ARG A 194 9.73 10.65 -3.52
N PHE A 195 9.25 10.84 -2.29
CA PHE A 195 10.08 10.85 -1.09
C PHE A 195 10.07 9.51 -0.32
N PHE A 196 9.19 8.59 -0.68
CA PHE A 196 9.20 7.24 -0.14
C PHE A 196 9.60 6.24 -1.23
N TYR A 197 8.84 6.11 -2.31
CA TYR A 197 9.03 5.07 -3.33
C TYR A 197 10.31 5.27 -4.14
N ARG A 198 10.47 6.41 -4.76
CA ARG A 198 11.68 6.76 -5.53
C ARG A 198 12.93 6.78 -4.65
N ALA A 199 12.84 7.32 -3.43
CA ALA A 199 13.93 7.35 -2.49
C ALA A 199 14.44 5.93 -2.18
N ARG A 200 13.52 5.00 -1.93
CA ARG A 200 13.83 3.59 -1.65
C ARG A 200 14.45 2.91 -2.87
N ARG A 201 13.91 3.13 -4.06
CA ARG A 201 14.54 2.64 -5.30
C ARG A 201 15.97 3.13 -5.43
N ASN A 202 16.24 4.43 -5.20
CA ASN A 202 17.57 5.00 -5.27
C ASN A 202 18.56 4.43 -4.21
N LEU A 203 18.04 3.95 -3.10
CA LEU A 203 18.78 3.29 -2.02
C LEU A 203 18.90 1.78 -2.21
N GLY A 204 18.25 1.18 -3.21
CA GLY A 204 18.18 -0.28 -3.38
C GLY A 204 17.37 -0.97 -2.26
N MET A 205 16.43 -0.27 -1.66
CA MET A 205 15.53 -0.78 -0.64
C MET A 205 14.21 -1.24 -1.26
N SER A 206 13.55 -2.23 -0.65
CA SER A 206 12.19 -2.60 -1.03
C SER A 206 11.20 -1.48 -0.74
N CYS A 207 10.25 -1.25 -1.66
CA CYS A 207 9.07 -0.42 -1.36
C CYS A 207 7.96 -1.26 -0.71
N MET A 208 6.75 -0.74 -0.75
CA MET A 208 5.54 -1.45 -0.32
C MET A 208 4.52 -1.39 -1.47
N VAL A 209 3.59 -2.33 -1.53
CA VAL A 209 2.46 -2.19 -2.44
C VAL A 209 1.38 -1.29 -1.80
N CYS A 210 0.65 -0.56 -2.64
CA CYS A 210 -0.39 0.40 -2.23
C CYS A 210 -1.82 -0.11 -2.51
N GLY A 211 -2.01 -1.41 -2.53
CA GLY A 211 -3.30 -2.04 -2.76
C GLY A 211 -3.68 -2.19 -4.23
N THR A 212 -3.22 -1.34 -5.12
CA THR A 212 -3.55 -1.35 -6.55
C THR A 212 -2.35 -0.98 -7.42
N GLY A 213 -2.37 -1.34 -8.71
CA GLY A 213 -1.28 -1.05 -9.63
C GLY A 213 0.01 -1.78 -9.28
N PHE A 214 -0.08 -2.98 -8.76
CA PHE A 214 1.09 -3.81 -8.44
C PHE A 214 1.03 -5.18 -9.13
N ALA A 215 2.20 -5.77 -9.30
CA ALA A 215 2.33 -7.11 -9.86
C ALA A 215 3.30 -7.97 -9.05
N PHE A 216 3.13 -9.28 -9.10
CA PHE A 216 4.03 -10.22 -8.45
C PHE A 216 4.09 -11.56 -9.20
N LYS A 217 5.21 -12.27 -9.08
CA LYS A 217 5.35 -13.61 -9.64
C LYS A 217 4.44 -14.59 -8.92
N MET A 218 3.82 -15.50 -9.64
CA MET A 218 2.90 -16.50 -9.06
C MET A 218 3.59 -17.35 -7.97
N GLU A 219 4.88 -17.60 -8.09
CA GLU A 219 5.69 -18.34 -7.12
C GLU A 219 5.80 -17.67 -5.74
N VAL A 220 5.57 -16.35 -5.68
CA VAL A 220 5.57 -15.58 -4.41
C VAL A 220 4.53 -16.08 -3.42
N LEU A 221 3.41 -16.59 -3.93
CA LEU A 221 2.32 -17.10 -3.10
C LEU A 221 2.65 -18.44 -2.41
N GLY A 222 3.60 -19.21 -2.96
CA GLY A 222 3.89 -20.55 -2.44
C GLY A 222 2.69 -21.49 -2.50
N PRO A 223 2.75 -22.61 -1.77
CA PRO A 223 1.65 -23.59 -1.73
C PRO A 223 0.43 -23.09 -0.95
N GLU A 224 0.63 -22.22 0.04
CA GLU A 224 -0.43 -21.73 0.92
C GLU A 224 -1.32 -20.67 0.27
N GLY A 225 -0.83 -20.00 -0.78
CA GLY A 225 -1.59 -18.97 -1.50
C GLY A 225 -1.50 -17.58 -0.84
N TRP A 226 -2.51 -16.76 -1.10
CA TRP A 226 -2.63 -15.42 -0.52
C TRP A 226 -3.32 -15.49 0.84
N HIS A 227 -2.67 -14.97 1.88
CA HIS A 227 -3.22 -14.94 3.23
C HIS A 227 -2.96 -13.61 3.91
N THR A 228 -3.97 -12.75 3.97
CA THR A 228 -3.96 -11.50 4.72
C THR A 228 -5.17 -11.41 5.64
N ARG A 229 -5.01 -10.76 6.78
CA ARG A 229 -6.05 -10.65 7.83
C ARG A 229 -6.40 -9.22 8.17
N THR A 230 -5.51 -8.28 7.82
CA THR A 230 -5.71 -6.86 8.13
C THR A 230 -6.58 -6.19 7.10
N VAL A 231 -7.19 -5.07 7.47
CA VAL A 231 -8.00 -4.24 6.56
C VAL A 231 -7.13 -3.60 5.47
N THR A 232 -5.84 -3.48 5.71
CA THR A 232 -4.82 -3.06 4.74
C THR A 232 -4.01 -4.28 4.32
N GLU A 233 -4.61 -5.13 3.49
CA GLU A 233 -4.04 -6.38 2.99
C GLU A 233 -2.71 -6.16 2.26
N ASP A 234 -2.56 -5.03 1.61
CA ASP A 234 -1.38 -4.55 0.89
C ASP A 234 -0.17 -4.35 1.81
N CYS A 235 -0.39 -3.66 2.94
CA CYS A 235 0.64 -3.48 3.96
C CYS A 235 1.08 -4.82 4.54
N GLU A 236 0.13 -5.68 4.89
CA GLU A 236 0.42 -7.01 5.43
C GLU A 236 1.18 -7.86 4.43
N PHE A 237 0.73 -7.91 3.17
CA PHE A 237 1.43 -8.61 2.09
C PHE A 237 2.86 -8.10 1.90
N SER A 238 3.04 -6.77 1.86
CA SER A 238 4.37 -6.17 1.75
C SER A 238 5.30 -6.60 2.87
N ILE A 239 4.83 -6.55 4.11
CA ILE A 239 5.61 -6.97 5.28
C ILE A 239 5.96 -8.47 5.17
N GLN A 240 5.01 -9.32 4.78
CA GLN A 240 5.25 -10.75 4.60
C GLN A 240 6.35 -11.01 3.58
N GLN A 241 6.30 -10.36 2.41
CA GLN A 241 7.28 -10.56 1.35
C GLN A 241 8.67 -10.05 1.74
N ILE A 242 8.76 -8.83 2.27
CA ILE A 242 10.04 -8.24 2.67
C ILE A 242 10.69 -9.02 3.80
N THR A 243 9.90 -9.49 4.77
CA THR A 243 10.43 -10.29 5.89
C THR A 243 10.79 -11.71 5.51
N ALA A 244 10.26 -12.22 4.38
CA ALA A 244 10.70 -13.46 3.75
C ALA A 244 11.98 -13.30 2.91
N GLY A 245 12.56 -12.10 2.86
CA GLY A 245 13.79 -11.80 2.10
C GLY A 245 13.56 -11.48 0.63
N ARG A 246 12.29 -11.30 0.20
CA ARG A 246 11.94 -10.92 -1.17
C ARG A 246 12.01 -9.42 -1.39
N THR A 247 12.11 -9.01 -2.66
CA THR A 247 12.20 -7.60 -3.04
C THR A 247 10.89 -7.10 -3.63
N ILE A 248 10.50 -5.88 -3.23
CA ILE A 248 9.41 -5.12 -3.85
C ILE A 248 10.03 -3.94 -4.59
N ALA A 249 10.04 -3.98 -5.91
CA ALA A 249 10.61 -2.93 -6.74
C ALA A 249 9.59 -1.82 -6.99
N PHE A 250 10.02 -0.57 -6.98
CA PHE A 250 9.24 0.55 -7.48
C PHE A 250 9.51 0.78 -8.97
N VAL A 251 8.47 0.72 -9.79
CA VAL A 251 8.51 0.86 -11.24
C VAL A 251 7.88 2.19 -11.63
N SER A 252 8.65 3.28 -11.54
CA SER A 252 8.15 4.64 -11.81
C SER A 252 7.67 4.85 -13.24
N GLU A 253 8.06 3.95 -14.15
CA GLU A 253 7.69 3.95 -15.57
C GLU A 253 6.35 3.22 -15.84
N ALA A 254 5.90 2.36 -14.91
CA ALA A 254 4.59 1.72 -14.97
C ALA A 254 3.56 2.64 -14.29
N VAL A 255 2.94 3.51 -15.07
CA VAL A 255 1.99 4.50 -14.54
C VAL A 255 0.58 3.93 -14.53
N PHE A 256 -0.13 4.14 -13.45
CA PHE A 256 -1.57 3.96 -13.37
C PHE A 256 -2.22 5.18 -12.74
N TYR A 257 -3.48 5.39 -13.07
CA TYR A 257 -4.24 6.56 -12.64
C TYR A 257 -5.35 6.10 -11.70
N ASP A 258 -5.52 6.85 -10.59
CA ASP A 258 -6.41 6.50 -9.49
C ASP A 258 -7.32 7.68 -9.14
N GLU A 259 -8.61 7.40 -8.96
CA GLU A 259 -9.58 8.42 -8.59
C GLU A 259 -9.53 8.69 -7.07
N GLN A 260 -9.48 9.97 -6.69
CA GLN A 260 -9.38 10.36 -5.30
C GLN A 260 -10.73 10.87 -4.76
N PRO A 261 -10.98 10.70 -3.44
CA PRO A 261 -12.19 11.22 -2.80
C PRO A 261 -12.43 12.70 -3.08
N ARG A 262 -13.67 13.06 -3.40
CA ARG A 262 -14.08 14.44 -3.68
C ARG A 262 -14.52 15.20 -2.44
N ASP A 263 -14.95 14.50 -1.39
CA ASP A 263 -15.47 15.10 -0.18
C ASP A 263 -14.70 14.66 1.07
N PHE A 264 -14.78 15.50 2.12
CA PHE A 264 -14.05 15.30 3.36
C PHE A 264 -14.53 14.09 4.16
N ALA A 265 -15.82 13.77 4.14
CA ALA A 265 -16.38 12.67 4.91
C ALA A 265 -15.86 11.32 4.38
N THR A 266 -15.90 11.12 3.06
CA THR A 266 -15.33 9.94 2.39
C THR A 266 -13.83 9.82 2.67
N SER A 267 -13.09 10.94 2.57
CA SER A 267 -11.68 11.01 2.90
C SER A 267 -11.39 10.58 4.34
N LEU A 268 -12.20 11.05 5.31
CA LEU A 268 -12.03 10.71 6.71
C LEU A 268 -12.27 9.21 6.97
N HIS A 269 -13.31 8.63 6.36
CA HIS A 269 -13.59 7.19 6.44
C HIS A 269 -12.43 6.35 5.88
N GLN A 270 -11.87 6.75 4.73
CA GLN A 270 -10.74 6.05 4.12
C GLN A 270 -9.50 6.13 5.01
N ARG A 271 -9.15 7.31 5.53
CA ARG A 271 -8.00 7.49 6.45
C ARG A 271 -8.16 6.75 7.76
N PHE A 272 -9.39 6.70 8.31
CA PHE A 272 -9.69 5.92 9.49
C PHE A 272 -9.46 4.42 9.24
N ARG A 273 -9.89 3.91 8.09
CA ARG A 273 -9.62 2.53 7.68
C ARG A 273 -8.13 2.24 7.58
N TRP A 274 -7.34 3.16 7.03
CA TRP A 274 -5.88 3.03 6.96
C TRP A 274 -5.24 3.03 8.35
N LEU A 275 -5.69 3.88 9.25
CA LEU A 275 -5.21 3.92 10.64
C LEU A 275 -5.49 2.62 11.38
N VAL A 276 -6.70 2.08 11.23
CA VAL A 276 -7.07 0.76 11.80
C VAL A 276 -6.20 -0.34 11.22
N GLY A 277 -6.02 -0.36 9.90
CA GLY A 277 -5.16 -1.32 9.22
C GLY A 277 -3.70 -1.25 9.69
N ALA A 278 -3.13 -0.05 9.86
CA ALA A 278 -1.79 0.13 10.40
C ALA A 278 -1.66 -0.41 11.84
N ALA A 279 -2.67 -0.18 12.69
CA ALA A 279 -2.70 -0.75 14.04
C ALA A 279 -2.79 -2.28 14.01
N GLN A 280 -3.61 -2.84 13.13
CA GLN A 280 -3.71 -4.30 12.93
C GLN A 280 -2.38 -4.88 12.42
N ALA A 281 -1.73 -4.23 11.44
CA ALA A 281 -0.44 -4.65 10.92
C ALA A 281 0.63 -4.64 12.02
N THR A 282 0.65 -3.63 12.89
CA THR A 282 1.52 -3.60 14.07
C THR A 282 1.32 -4.83 14.95
N TYR A 283 0.09 -5.19 15.22
CA TYR A 283 -0.22 -6.33 16.09
C TYR A 283 0.09 -7.69 15.44
N TRP A 284 -0.39 -7.90 14.21
CA TRP A 284 -0.30 -9.20 13.54
C TRP A 284 1.06 -9.48 12.92
N CYS A 285 1.72 -8.45 12.37
CA CYS A 285 2.97 -8.64 11.63
C CYS A 285 4.23 -8.58 12.50
N MET A 286 4.15 -8.09 13.75
CA MET A 286 5.32 -7.96 14.63
C MET A 286 6.12 -9.25 14.78
N LYS A 287 5.43 -10.39 14.97
CA LYS A 287 6.10 -11.70 15.09
C LYS A 287 6.85 -12.07 13.80
N THR A 288 6.26 -11.76 12.65
CA THR A 288 6.85 -12.01 11.33
C THR A 288 8.08 -11.13 11.11
N VAL A 289 8.00 -9.86 11.48
CA VAL A 289 9.13 -8.92 11.42
C VAL A 289 10.29 -9.40 12.29
N ILE A 290 10.03 -9.76 13.55
CA ILE A 290 11.09 -10.26 14.47
C ILE A 290 11.70 -11.55 13.92
N ARG A 291 10.91 -12.45 13.33
CA ARG A 291 11.40 -13.69 12.73
C ARG A 291 12.32 -13.38 11.54
N GLY A 292 11.93 -12.44 10.66
CA GLY A 292 12.75 -12.00 9.54
C GLY A 292 14.06 -11.35 9.96
N ILE A 293 14.08 -10.55 11.04
CA ILE A 293 15.30 -9.98 11.64
C ILE A 293 16.24 -11.12 12.10
N ARG A 294 15.70 -12.11 12.81
CA ARG A 294 16.49 -13.27 13.28
C ARG A 294 17.03 -14.12 12.14
N ALA A 295 16.33 -14.16 11.00
CA ALA A 295 16.78 -14.83 9.79
C ALA A 295 17.83 -14.01 9.01
N GLY A 296 18.17 -12.80 9.44
CA GLY A 296 19.16 -11.95 8.81
C GLY A 296 18.66 -11.15 7.59
N HIS A 297 17.36 -11.11 7.36
CA HIS A 297 16.78 -10.35 6.25
C HIS A 297 16.81 -8.83 6.57
N ARG A 298 17.66 -8.09 5.86
CA ARG A 298 17.90 -6.65 6.09
C ARG A 298 16.62 -5.81 5.99
N GLY A 299 15.73 -6.14 5.05
CA GLY A 299 14.44 -5.47 4.91
C GLY A 299 13.54 -5.55 6.15
N SER A 300 13.72 -6.59 6.99
CA SER A 300 12.94 -6.75 8.22
C SER A 300 13.21 -5.68 9.26
N VAL A 301 14.44 -5.13 9.31
CA VAL A 301 14.79 -4.01 10.21
C VAL A 301 14.04 -2.75 9.80
N ASP A 302 13.94 -2.50 8.50
CA ASP A 302 13.18 -1.39 7.94
C ASP A 302 11.66 -1.56 8.22
N MET A 303 11.14 -2.78 8.06
CA MET A 303 9.75 -3.10 8.38
C MET A 303 9.44 -2.94 9.87
N LEU A 304 10.40 -3.13 10.76
CA LEU A 304 10.23 -2.81 12.18
C LEU A 304 9.94 -1.31 12.36
N GLY A 305 10.72 -0.44 11.70
CA GLY A 305 10.47 1.00 11.68
C GLY A 305 9.08 1.33 11.14
N PHE A 306 8.68 0.69 10.03
CA PHE A 306 7.35 0.90 9.44
C PHE A 306 6.21 0.51 10.39
N VAL A 307 6.27 -0.68 10.98
CA VAL A 307 5.24 -1.18 11.92
C VAL A 307 5.17 -0.31 13.18
N LEU A 308 6.30 0.22 13.65
CA LEU A 308 6.34 1.10 14.82
C LEU A 308 5.99 2.57 14.53
N ALA A 309 5.96 3.00 13.27
CA ALA A 309 5.72 4.39 12.91
C ALA A 309 4.34 4.89 13.39
N GLY A 310 3.28 4.09 13.25
CA GLY A 310 1.95 4.42 13.73
C GLY A 310 1.89 4.62 15.25
N PRO A 311 2.26 3.63 16.07
CA PRO A 311 2.37 3.78 17.51
C PRO A 311 3.27 4.95 17.96
N ALA A 312 4.40 5.15 17.27
CA ALA A 312 5.31 6.26 17.57
C ALA A 312 4.65 7.63 17.33
N ALA A 313 3.92 7.79 16.22
CA ALA A 313 3.18 9.02 15.92
C ALA A 313 2.11 9.31 16.97
N VAL A 314 1.35 8.30 17.41
CA VAL A 314 0.35 8.44 18.47
C VAL A 314 1.00 8.88 19.79
N LEU A 315 2.11 8.26 20.17
CA LEU A 315 2.84 8.62 21.38
C LEU A 315 3.36 10.06 21.34
N LEU A 316 3.89 10.51 20.19
CA LEU A 316 4.34 11.91 20.02
C LEU A 316 3.18 12.90 20.09
N LEU A 317 2.01 12.58 19.52
CA LEU A 317 0.82 13.42 19.62
C LEU A 317 0.33 13.53 21.06
N LEU A 318 0.25 12.43 21.81
CA LEU A 318 -0.14 12.42 23.21
C LEU A 318 0.86 13.23 24.07
N GLN A 319 2.15 13.11 23.77
CA GLN A 319 3.20 13.90 24.42
C GLN A 319 3.01 15.40 24.13
N GLY A 320 2.78 15.78 22.87
CA GLY A 320 2.53 17.16 22.47
C GLY A 320 1.31 17.75 23.16
N CYS A 321 0.18 17.03 23.21
CA CYS A 321 -1.03 17.44 23.92
C CYS A 321 -0.79 17.63 25.42
N PHE A 322 -0.03 16.74 26.05
CA PHE A 322 0.32 16.82 27.45
C PHE A 322 1.15 18.09 27.78
N PHE A 323 2.20 18.38 26.99
CA PHE A 323 3.01 19.57 27.16
C PHE A 323 2.22 20.87 26.89
N TRP A 324 1.39 20.88 25.84
CA TRP A 324 0.53 22.01 25.51
C TRP A 324 -0.44 22.32 26.66
N ARG A 325 -1.14 21.30 27.19
CA ARG A 325 -2.05 21.46 28.32
C ARG A 325 -1.36 22.06 29.55
N ARG A 326 -0.14 21.59 29.88
CA ARG A 326 0.64 22.15 30.99
C ARG A 326 1.05 23.61 30.78
N ARG A 327 1.41 23.96 29.54
CA ARG A 327 1.84 25.33 29.22
C ARG A 327 0.67 26.32 29.22
N CYS A 328 -0.50 25.89 28.77
CA CYS A 328 -1.68 26.74 28.64
C CYS A 328 -2.60 26.72 29.87
N CYS A 329 -2.69 25.60 30.60
CA CYS A 329 -3.61 25.39 31.71
C CYS A 329 -2.93 25.12 33.05
N GLY A 330 -1.59 25.10 33.12
CA GLY A 330 -0.84 24.94 34.35
C GLY A 330 -1.00 26.15 35.28
N PRO A 331 -0.83 25.96 36.62
CA PRO A 331 -0.95 27.06 37.56
C PRO A 331 0.05 28.14 37.17
N ARG A 332 -0.49 29.35 36.85
CA ARG A 332 0.34 30.53 36.64
C ARG A 332 1.20 30.71 37.89
N ARG A 333 2.52 30.63 37.79
CA ARG A 333 3.41 31.10 38.88
C ARG A 333 3.00 32.55 39.13
N ARG A 334 2.35 32.79 40.27
CA ARG A 334 2.16 34.15 40.77
C ARG A 334 3.58 34.71 40.90
N SER A 335 3.91 35.67 40.05
CA SER A 335 5.08 36.52 40.24
C SER A 335 4.91 37.16 41.60
N GLN A 336 5.73 36.72 42.58
CA GLN A 336 5.97 37.50 43.77
C GLN A 336 6.75 38.72 43.35
N PHE A 337 6.01 39.73 42.91
CA PHE A 337 6.42 41.15 43.05
C PHE A 337 5.57 41.66 44.19
N CYS A 338 6.09 41.53 45.43
CA CYS A 338 5.66 42.27 46.58
C CYS A 338 6.90 42.86 47.22
N ALA A 339 6.93 44.17 47.12
CA ALA A 339 7.30 45.12 48.13
C ALA A 339 8.72 44.99 48.75
N GLY A 340 9.57 45.88 48.39
CA GLY A 340 10.55 46.57 49.19
C GLY A 340 10.23 48.03 49.12
#